data_e6b32a2493dd8df4a0a1413fcdded860
#
_entry.id   e6b32a2493dd8df4a0a1413fcdded860
#
_cell.length_a   1.000
_cell.length_b   1.000
_cell.length_c   1.000
_cell.angle_alpha   90.00
_cell.angle_beta   90.00
_cell.angle_gamma   90.00
#
_symmetry.space_group_name_H-M   'P 1'
#
loop_
_entity.id
_entity.type
_entity.pdbx_description
1 polymer ?
#
loop_
_entity_poly.entity_id
_entity_poly.type
_entity_poly.pdbx_seq_one_letter_code
_entity_poly.pdbx_strand_id
1 'polypeptide(L)'
;MEKKSVREKIEEICNGRLPSLYDVATKIGFKKDPMECSQRSVCMRIGAAGGGEKILIYDNGQKYKNLRSGKCGDVVAMSIEFMDRFSNYSHNWTSFYKEWQDYYGSVQNMFVERHAASNFQEETRAYIPFTPERWETKPFGPTSNVSLKSYLQYIRCIDRDTLAEMCGFFNTIKDTKYGTHNGKDIVNIGFPLYRVGEDTPCGFEIKNVGYKRTAPGSDVSMGMWSATRANLQDVKRIFFFESAIDAISYVSVDRMKAAETGTPRKINLDTDLLV
;
A
#
# COMPACT_ATOMS: atom_id res chain seq x y z
N MET A 1 -16.19 32.02 -31.48
CA MET A 1 -14.92 31.34 -31.12
C MET A 1 -15.23 30.37 -30.01
N GLU A 2 -15.10 29.10 -30.25
CA GLU A 2 -15.27 28.07 -29.22
C GLU A 2 -14.20 28.21 -28.14
N LYS A 3 -14.60 28.12 -26.90
CA LYS A 3 -13.72 28.31 -25.73
C LYS A 3 -12.90 27.03 -25.55
N LYS A 4 -11.60 27.06 -25.89
CA LYS A 4 -10.70 25.91 -25.70
C LYS A 4 -10.77 25.39 -24.27
N SER A 5 -10.79 24.07 -24.13
CA SER A 5 -10.68 23.40 -22.83
C SER A 5 -9.31 23.65 -22.19
N VAL A 6 -9.20 23.43 -20.88
CA VAL A 6 -7.93 23.55 -20.14
C VAL A 6 -6.87 22.62 -20.74
N ARG A 7 -7.28 21.41 -21.10
CA ARG A 7 -6.40 20.40 -21.72
C ARG A 7 -5.82 20.88 -23.03
N GLU A 8 -6.68 21.32 -23.96
CA GLU A 8 -6.26 21.82 -25.28
C GLU A 8 -5.27 22.98 -25.16
N LYS A 9 -5.46 23.88 -24.21
CA LYS A 9 -4.51 24.97 -23.97
C LYS A 9 -3.15 24.48 -23.48
N ILE A 10 -3.12 23.49 -22.56
CA ILE A 10 -1.86 22.93 -22.07
C ILE A 10 -1.15 22.13 -23.16
N GLU A 11 -1.88 21.34 -23.95
CA GLU A 11 -1.33 20.60 -25.09
C GLU A 11 -0.75 21.56 -26.14
N GLU A 12 -1.39 22.70 -26.38
CA GLU A 12 -0.86 23.75 -27.24
C GLU A 12 0.43 24.38 -26.69
N ILE A 13 0.47 24.73 -25.40
CA ILE A 13 1.67 25.22 -24.72
C ILE A 13 2.82 24.22 -24.85
N CYS A 14 2.53 22.94 -24.73
CA CYS A 14 3.52 21.88 -24.78
C CYS A 14 3.79 21.34 -26.21
N ASN A 15 3.29 22.00 -27.25
CA ASN A 15 3.40 21.56 -28.65
C ASN A 15 3.01 20.06 -28.82
N GLY A 16 1.97 19.61 -28.13
CA GLY A 16 1.50 18.23 -28.11
C GLY A 16 2.37 17.23 -27.36
N ARG A 17 3.46 17.68 -26.71
CA ARG A 17 4.40 16.83 -25.97
C ARG A 17 4.32 17.13 -24.48
N LEU A 18 3.38 16.49 -23.79
CA LEU A 18 3.24 16.64 -22.35
C LEU A 18 4.45 16.03 -21.61
N PRO A 19 4.95 16.69 -20.54
CA PRO A 19 5.98 16.12 -19.67
C PRO A 19 5.49 14.87 -18.96
N SER A 20 6.42 14.10 -18.40
CA SER A 20 6.06 12.90 -17.64
C SER A 20 5.32 13.27 -16.34
N LEU A 21 4.43 12.38 -15.90
CA LEU A 21 3.78 12.51 -14.59
C LEU A 21 4.79 12.60 -13.45
N TYR A 22 5.90 11.87 -13.57
CA TYR A 22 6.96 11.87 -12.55
C TYR A 22 7.62 13.26 -12.44
N ASP A 23 7.96 13.90 -13.57
CA ASP A 23 8.60 15.20 -13.59
C ASP A 23 7.68 16.29 -13.01
N VAL A 24 6.40 16.27 -13.40
CA VAL A 24 5.40 17.21 -12.86
C VAL A 24 5.12 16.95 -11.39
N ALA A 25 5.05 15.69 -10.94
CA ALA A 25 4.93 15.36 -9.53
C ALA A 25 6.13 15.87 -8.73
N THR A 26 7.34 15.72 -9.26
CA THR A 26 8.57 16.23 -8.64
C THR A 26 8.55 17.75 -8.54
N LYS A 27 8.12 18.44 -9.59
CA LYS A 27 7.92 19.90 -9.57
C LYS A 27 6.92 20.35 -8.50
N ILE A 28 5.81 19.63 -8.35
CA ILE A 28 4.79 19.87 -7.30
C ILE A 28 5.38 19.68 -5.89
N GLY A 29 6.51 18.98 -5.77
CA GLY A 29 7.21 18.72 -4.51
C GLY A 29 7.03 17.29 -4.00
N PHE A 30 6.46 16.39 -4.78
CA PHE A 30 6.43 14.98 -4.44
C PHE A 30 7.82 14.38 -4.51
N LYS A 31 8.12 13.51 -3.54
CA LYS A 31 9.35 12.71 -3.49
C LYS A 31 9.00 11.23 -3.62
N LYS A 32 9.81 10.50 -4.37
CA LYS A 32 9.66 9.05 -4.51
C LYS A 32 9.73 8.39 -3.14
N ASP A 33 8.76 7.53 -2.84
CA ASP A 33 8.80 6.64 -1.67
C ASP A 33 9.23 5.23 -2.12
N PRO A 34 10.54 4.92 -2.04
CA PRO A 34 11.06 3.69 -2.60
C PRO A 34 10.53 2.44 -1.94
N MET A 35 10.07 2.56 -0.68
CA MET A 35 9.57 1.42 0.10
C MET A 35 8.17 0.99 -0.33
N GLU A 36 7.46 1.86 -1.05
CA GLU A 36 6.08 1.62 -1.47
C GLU A 36 5.91 1.55 -3.00
N CYS A 37 7.03 1.59 -3.74
CA CYS A 37 7.01 1.33 -5.18
C CYS A 37 6.84 -0.17 -5.46
N SER A 38 6.14 -0.49 -6.55
CA SER A 38 5.98 -1.84 -7.07
C SER A 38 6.53 -1.94 -8.49
N GLN A 39 6.53 -3.14 -9.07
CA GLN A 39 6.88 -3.33 -10.49
C GLN A 39 5.97 -2.54 -11.45
N ARG A 40 4.73 -2.24 -11.03
CA ARG A 40 3.69 -1.63 -11.88
C ARG A 40 3.40 -0.18 -11.53
N SER A 41 3.96 0.34 -10.42
CA SER A 41 3.67 1.70 -9.98
C SER A 41 4.81 2.32 -9.19
N VAL A 42 4.99 3.62 -9.39
CA VAL A 42 5.86 4.47 -8.58
C VAL A 42 5.01 5.17 -7.53
N CYS A 43 5.34 4.97 -6.26
CA CYS A 43 4.74 5.71 -5.16
C CYS A 43 5.51 7.00 -4.91
N MET A 44 4.79 8.11 -4.85
CA MET A 44 5.36 9.41 -4.49
C MET A 44 4.58 10.06 -3.36
N ARG A 45 5.28 10.78 -2.49
CA ARG A 45 4.71 11.39 -1.29
C ARG A 45 5.16 12.83 -1.13
N ILE A 46 4.27 13.66 -0.59
CA ILE A 46 4.57 15.03 -0.16
C ILE A 46 4.14 15.21 1.30
N GLY A 47 4.99 15.83 2.11
CA GLY A 47 4.77 16.00 3.55
C GLY A 47 5.31 14.86 4.40
N ALA A 48 5.10 14.94 5.73
CA ALA A 48 5.58 13.95 6.68
C ALA A 48 4.87 12.59 6.55
N ALA A 49 5.54 11.53 6.95
CA ALA A 49 4.96 10.19 7.01
C ALA A 49 3.70 10.20 7.90
N GLY A 50 2.58 9.73 7.34
CA GLY A 50 1.29 9.61 8.04
C GLY A 50 0.29 10.76 7.83
N GLY A 51 0.71 11.95 7.36
CA GLY A 51 -0.20 13.10 7.22
C GLY A 51 -0.20 13.81 5.86
N GLY A 52 0.72 13.45 4.95
CA GLY A 52 0.87 14.12 3.66
C GLY A 52 0.04 13.50 2.52
N GLU A 53 0.09 14.14 1.36
CA GLU A 53 -0.49 13.59 0.13
C GLU A 53 0.36 12.42 -0.39
N LYS A 54 -0.30 11.43 -0.96
CA LYS A 54 0.34 10.24 -1.53
C LYS A 54 -0.31 9.89 -2.85
N ILE A 55 0.52 9.77 -3.89
CA ILE A 55 0.07 9.38 -5.22
C ILE A 55 0.78 8.11 -5.68
N LEU A 56 0.08 7.34 -6.51
CA LEU A 56 0.65 6.25 -7.29
C LEU A 56 0.67 6.67 -8.75
N ILE A 57 1.82 6.53 -9.40
CA ILE A 57 1.97 6.68 -10.85
C ILE A 57 2.05 5.28 -11.44
N TYR A 58 1.17 4.96 -12.38
CA TYR A 58 1.00 3.63 -12.98
C TYR A 58 0.73 3.74 -14.48
N ASP A 59 0.43 2.62 -15.14
CA ASP A 59 0.15 2.57 -16.58
C ASP A 59 1.32 3.16 -17.39
N ASN A 60 2.53 2.63 -17.15
CA ASN A 60 3.78 3.09 -17.76
C ASN A 60 4.04 4.59 -17.57
N GLY A 61 3.63 5.14 -16.44
CA GLY A 61 3.84 6.56 -16.13
C GLY A 61 2.80 7.50 -16.72
N GLN A 62 1.72 6.99 -17.30
CA GLN A 62 0.71 7.82 -17.98
C GLN A 62 -0.45 8.22 -17.06
N LYS A 63 -0.68 7.48 -15.98
CA LYS A 63 -1.78 7.73 -15.05
C LYS A 63 -1.31 7.84 -13.61
N TYR A 64 -2.01 8.65 -12.83
CA TYR A 64 -1.84 8.70 -11.39
C TYR A 64 -3.14 8.42 -10.65
N LYS A 65 -3.02 8.04 -9.38
CA LYS A 65 -4.11 7.98 -8.42
C LYS A 65 -3.64 8.63 -7.12
N ASN A 66 -4.37 9.63 -6.66
CA ASN A 66 -4.21 10.19 -5.31
C ASN A 66 -4.91 9.26 -4.31
N LEU A 67 -4.15 8.70 -3.38
CA LEU A 67 -4.69 7.72 -2.41
C LEU A 67 -5.50 8.38 -1.29
N ARG A 68 -5.41 9.70 -1.14
CA ARG A 68 -6.18 10.43 -0.15
C ARG A 68 -7.51 10.92 -0.69
N SER A 69 -7.49 11.62 -1.84
CA SER A 69 -8.69 12.17 -2.46
C SER A 69 -9.46 11.16 -3.32
N GLY A 70 -8.81 10.05 -3.70
CA GLY A 70 -9.35 9.07 -4.64
C GLY A 70 -9.30 9.53 -6.10
N LYS A 71 -8.90 10.78 -6.38
CA LYS A 71 -8.81 11.30 -7.74
C LYS A 71 -7.75 10.57 -8.54
N CYS A 72 -8.01 10.44 -9.83
CA CYS A 72 -7.09 9.82 -10.79
C CYS A 72 -7.15 10.57 -12.13
N GLY A 73 -6.11 10.39 -12.94
CA GLY A 73 -6.02 11.05 -14.24
C GLY A 73 -4.61 10.98 -14.83
N ASP A 74 -4.35 11.89 -15.72
CA ASP A 74 -3.06 12.10 -16.37
C ASP A 74 -2.32 13.31 -15.78
N VAL A 75 -1.24 13.73 -16.43
CA VAL A 75 -0.40 14.84 -16.01
C VAL A 75 -1.17 16.17 -15.93
N VAL A 76 -2.11 16.41 -16.83
CA VAL A 76 -2.93 17.63 -16.83
C VAL A 76 -3.88 17.61 -15.63
N ALA A 77 -4.57 16.50 -15.42
CA ALA A 77 -5.46 16.33 -14.27
C ALA A 77 -4.71 16.49 -12.94
N MET A 78 -3.48 15.94 -12.83
CA MET A 78 -2.65 16.07 -11.64
C MET A 78 -2.23 17.52 -11.38
N SER A 79 -1.79 18.25 -12.42
CA SER A 79 -1.39 19.65 -12.26
C SER A 79 -2.57 20.54 -11.85
N ILE A 80 -3.79 20.21 -12.26
CA ILE A 80 -5.02 20.90 -11.85
C ILE A 80 -5.37 20.53 -10.40
N GLU A 81 -5.28 19.26 -10.00
CA GLU A 81 -5.55 18.86 -8.61
C GLU A 81 -4.61 19.54 -7.62
N PHE A 82 -3.36 19.72 -8.01
CA PHE A 82 -2.32 20.36 -7.19
C PHE A 82 -1.93 21.75 -7.70
N MET A 83 -2.91 22.51 -8.26
CA MET A 83 -2.66 23.80 -8.89
C MET A 83 -1.92 24.77 -7.99
N ASP A 84 -2.26 24.83 -6.71
CA ASP A 84 -1.64 25.72 -5.71
C ASP A 84 -0.14 25.48 -5.56
N ARG A 85 0.26 24.21 -5.69
CA ARG A 85 1.67 23.80 -5.57
C ARG A 85 2.41 23.88 -6.92
N PHE A 86 1.68 23.62 -8.01
CA PHE A 86 2.26 23.69 -9.35
C PHE A 86 2.59 25.11 -9.76
N SER A 87 1.69 26.06 -9.51
CA SER A 87 1.82 27.46 -9.94
C SER A 87 2.12 28.45 -8.82
N ASN A 88 2.25 27.98 -7.58
CA ASN A 88 2.38 28.80 -6.35
C ASN A 88 1.23 29.81 -6.14
N TYR A 89 0.11 29.67 -6.87
CA TYR A 89 -1.05 30.55 -6.76
C TYR A 89 -2.33 29.73 -6.77
N SER A 90 -3.20 29.96 -5.78
CA SER A 90 -4.47 29.28 -5.63
C SER A 90 -5.47 29.76 -6.69
N HIS A 91 -6.04 28.83 -7.44
CA HIS A 91 -7.13 29.05 -8.38
C HIS A 91 -6.95 30.14 -9.43
N ASN A 92 -5.70 30.51 -9.75
CA ASN A 92 -5.38 31.52 -10.77
C ASN A 92 -4.96 30.85 -12.09
N TRP A 93 -5.90 30.76 -13.04
CA TRP A 93 -5.66 30.15 -14.34
C TRP A 93 -4.60 30.84 -15.17
N THR A 94 -4.46 32.18 -15.09
CA THR A 94 -3.43 32.91 -15.81
C THR A 94 -2.05 32.52 -15.33
N SER A 95 -1.84 32.49 -14.00
CA SER A 95 -0.59 32.05 -13.40
C SER A 95 -0.31 30.56 -13.67
N PHE A 96 -1.36 29.73 -13.69
CA PHE A 96 -1.24 28.32 -14.00
C PHE A 96 -0.76 28.08 -15.44
N TYR A 97 -1.32 28.78 -16.44
CA TYR A 97 -0.86 28.64 -17.81
C TYR A 97 0.54 29.22 -18.02
N LYS A 98 0.85 30.34 -17.35
CA LYS A 98 2.21 30.90 -17.37
C LYS A 98 3.22 29.92 -16.79
N GLU A 99 2.91 29.30 -15.67
CA GLU A 99 3.77 28.29 -15.07
C GLU A 99 3.98 27.07 -15.99
N TRP A 100 2.97 26.66 -16.74
CA TRP A 100 3.13 25.63 -17.76
C TRP A 100 4.09 26.06 -18.88
N GLN A 101 4.01 27.31 -19.33
CA GLN A 101 4.92 27.85 -20.34
C GLN A 101 6.37 27.88 -19.82
N ASP A 102 6.57 28.41 -18.62
CA ASP A 102 7.90 28.53 -18.00
C ASP A 102 8.51 27.15 -17.71
N TYR A 103 7.70 26.23 -17.18
CA TYR A 103 8.13 24.88 -16.90
C TYR A 103 8.46 24.11 -18.18
N TYR A 104 7.61 24.15 -19.18
CA TYR A 104 7.84 23.47 -20.45
C TYR A 104 9.09 24.03 -21.14
N GLY A 105 9.27 25.34 -21.14
CA GLY A 105 10.48 25.97 -21.67
C GLY A 105 11.76 25.53 -20.94
N SER A 106 11.70 25.34 -19.63
CA SER A 106 12.84 24.88 -18.83
C SER A 106 13.21 23.41 -19.05
N VAL A 107 12.24 22.56 -19.35
CA VAL A 107 12.45 21.11 -19.51
C VAL A 107 12.59 20.67 -20.96
N GLN A 108 12.29 21.54 -21.91
CA GLN A 108 12.29 21.22 -23.35
C GLN A 108 13.62 20.65 -23.83
N ASN A 109 14.73 21.19 -23.35
CA ASN A 109 16.08 20.67 -23.65
C ASN A 109 16.38 19.33 -22.97
N MET A 110 15.74 19.02 -21.84
CA MET A 110 15.90 17.76 -21.12
C MET A 110 15.10 16.61 -21.80
N PHE A 111 14.01 16.94 -22.52
CA PHE A 111 13.21 15.94 -23.23
C PHE A 111 13.95 15.29 -24.38
N VAL A 112 14.81 16.04 -25.07
CA VAL A 112 15.58 15.51 -26.22
C VAL A 112 16.56 14.41 -25.78
N GLU A 113 17.12 14.55 -24.57
CA GLU A 113 18.08 13.55 -24.02
C GLU A 113 17.38 12.38 -23.33
N ARG A 114 16.25 12.61 -22.64
CA ARG A 114 15.56 11.58 -21.86
C ARG A 114 14.62 10.67 -22.65
N HIS A 115 14.05 11.12 -23.77
CA HIS A 115 13.21 10.27 -24.63
C HIS A 115 13.95 9.10 -25.28
N ALA A 116 15.28 9.17 -25.35
CA ALA A 116 16.10 8.06 -25.81
C ALA A 116 16.45 7.05 -24.70
N ALA A 117 16.23 7.37 -23.44
CA ALA A 117 16.74 6.59 -22.30
C ALA A 117 15.76 6.35 -21.15
N SER A 118 14.58 6.98 -21.09
CA SER A 118 13.69 6.73 -19.95
C SER A 118 12.82 5.51 -20.19
N ASN A 119 13.40 4.36 -19.99
CA ASN A 119 12.59 3.24 -19.60
C ASN A 119 12.01 3.57 -18.23
N PHE A 120 10.67 3.74 -18.15
CA PHE A 120 9.92 3.74 -16.89
C PHE A 120 10.34 2.54 -16.01
N GLN A 121 10.86 1.47 -16.61
CA GLN A 121 11.48 0.31 -15.98
C GLN A 121 12.79 0.62 -15.23
N GLU A 122 13.56 1.64 -15.61
CA GLU A 122 14.76 2.05 -14.82
C GLU A 122 14.37 2.89 -13.60
N GLU A 123 13.26 3.61 -13.66
CA GLU A 123 12.73 4.38 -12.52
C GLU A 123 11.82 3.55 -11.61
N THR A 124 11.15 2.52 -12.14
CA THR A 124 10.66 1.42 -11.32
C THR A 124 11.89 0.66 -10.88
N ARG A 125 12.32 0.80 -9.64
CA ARG A 125 13.41 0.03 -9.07
C ARG A 125 13.36 -1.38 -9.59
N ALA A 126 14.55 -1.91 -9.90
CA ALA A 126 14.70 -3.35 -10.01
C ALA A 126 13.87 -3.98 -8.89
N TYR A 127 12.88 -4.75 -9.26
CA TYR A 127 12.03 -5.50 -8.35
C TYR A 127 12.95 -6.21 -7.37
N ILE A 128 12.90 -5.80 -6.12
CA ILE A 128 13.56 -6.52 -5.05
C ILE A 128 12.58 -7.62 -4.67
N PRO A 129 12.82 -8.88 -5.05
CA PRO A 129 11.92 -9.95 -4.66
C PRO A 129 11.84 -10.00 -3.15
N PHE A 130 10.71 -10.50 -2.66
CA PHE A 130 10.57 -10.77 -1.24
C PHE A 130 11.66 -11.76 -0.80
N THR A 131 12.36 -11.41 0.27
CA THR A 131 13.46 -12.20 0.83
C THR A 131 13.02 -12.66 2.21
N PRO A 132 12.58 -13.93 2.37
CA PRO A 132 12.11 -14.45 3.66
C PRO A 132 13.13 -14.29 4.78
N GLU A 133 14.43 -14.49 4.48
CA GLU A 133 15.55 -14.44 5.43
C GLU A 133 15.76 -13.06 6.05
N ARG A 134 15.21 -12.03 5.42
CA ARG A 134 15.19 -10.68 5.99
C ARG A 134 14.28 -10.55 7.20
N TRP A 135 13.37 -11.49 7.40
CA TRP A 135 12.32 -11.39 8.40
C TRP A 135 12.53 -12.42 9.52
N GLU A 136 12.90 -11.94 10.70
CA GLU A 136 12.85 -12.78 11.91
C GLU A 136 11.40 -12.94 12.32
N THR A 137 10.89 -14.18 12.27
CA THR A 137 9.50 -14.51 12.62
C THR A 137 9.44 -15.43 13.83
N LYS A 138 8.45 -15.20 14.68
CA LYS A 138 8.12 -16.10 15.80
C LYS A 138 6.60 -16.27 15.83
N PRO A 139 6.08 -17.50 16.05
CA PRO A 139 4.64 -17.68 16.22
C PRO A 139 4.09 -16.72 17.28
N PHE A 140 2.95 -16.10 16.98
CA PHE A 140 2.26 -15.27 17.98
C PHE A 140 1.66 -16.19 19.05
N GLY A 141 1.83 -15.83 20.31
CA GLY A 141 1.36 -16.67 21.40
C GLY A 141 1.49 -16.02 22.79
N PRO A 142 1.36 -16.81 23.87
CA PRO A 142 1.40 -16.30 25.25
C PRO A 142 2.67 -15.52 25.61
N THR A 143 3.81 -15.88 25.02
CA THR A 143 5.11 -15.25 25.24
C THR A 143 5.37 -14.03 24.35
N SER A 144 4.45 -13.71 23.42
CA SER A 144 4.60 -12.56 22.53
C SER A 144 4.59 -11.23 23.28
N ASN A 145 5.13 -10.21 22.63
CA ASN A 145 5.28 -8.86 23.18
C ASN A 145 3.94 -8.33 23.74
N VAL A 146 3.98 -7.82 24.97
CA VAL A 146 2.79 -7.32 25.69
C VAL A 146 2.10 -6.19 24.93
N SER A 147 2.85 -5.28 24.29
CA SER A 147 2.27 -4.17 23.53
C SER A 147 1.47 -4.65 22.30
N LEU A 148 1.93 -5.71 21.62
CA LEU A 148 1.20 -6.30 20.48
C LEU A 148 -0.06 -7.04 20.95
N LYS A 149 -0.01 -7.73 22.08
CA LYS A 149 -1.21 -8.33 22.72
C LYS A 149 -2.21 -7.24 23.09
N SER A 150 -1.74 -6.18 23.73
CA SER A 150 -2.57 -5.02 24.10
C SER A 150 -3.18 -4.35 22.86
N TYR A 151 -2.45 -4.22 21.76
CA TYR A 151 -2.99 -3.71 20.50
C TYR A 151 -4.15 -4.56 20.00
N LEU A 152 -3.99 -5.89 19.97
CA LEU A 152 -5.06 -6.77 19.49
C LEU A 152 -6.26 -6.78 20.45
N GLN A 153 -6.03 -6.85 21.76
CA GLN A 153 -7.09 -6.97 22.76
C GLN A 153 -7.84 -5.64 23.01
N TYR A 154 -7.12 -4.53 23.17
CA TYR A 154 -7.73 -3.27 23.61
C TYR A 154 -7.99 -2.28 22.49
N ILE A 155 -7.17 -2.28 21.44
CA ILE A 155 -7.38 -1.36 20.31
C ILE A 155 -8.24 -2.03 19.22
N ARG A 156 -8.02 -3.34 18.98
CA ARG A 156 -8.80 -4.10 17.99
C ARG A 156 -9.96 -4.86 18.62
N CYS A 157 -10.09 -4.84 19.93
CA CYS A 157 -11.17 -5.48 20.70
C CYS A 157 -11.35 -6.98 20.40
N ILE A 158 -10.25 -7.68 20.09
CA ILE A 158 -10.27 -9.12 19.86
C ILE A 158 -10.16 -9.84 21.20
N ASP A 159 -11.11 -10.71 21.49
CA ASP A 159 -11.12 -11.44 22.76
C ASP A 159 -9.93 -12.40 22.89
N ARG A 160 -9.58 -12.68 24.15
CA ARG A 160 -8.39 -13.47 24.49
C ARG A 160 -8.44 -14.90 23.96
N ASP A 161 -9.62 -15.51 23.98
CA ASP A 161 -9.78 -16.91 23.57
C ASP A 161 -9.69 -17.02 22.05
N THR A 162 -10.21 -16.02 21.31
CA THR A 162 -10.00 -15.93 19.85
C THR A 162 -8.53 -15.79 19.53
N LEU A 163 -7.78 -14.96 20.26
CA LEU A 163 -6.33 -14.86 20.04
C LEU A 163 -5.62 -16.18 20.30
N ALA A 164 -6.04 -16.93 21.33
CA ALA A 164 -5.50 -18.26 21.61
C ALA A 164 -5.86 -19.28 20.51
N GLU A 165 -7.09 -19.22 20.00
CA GLU A 165 -7.57 -20.08 18.90
C GLU A 165 -6.82 -19.79 17.59
N MET A 166 -6.48 -18.52 17.33
CA MET A 166 -5.81 -18.07 16.12
C MET A 166 -4.28 -18.13 16.21
N CYS A 167 -3.71 -18.57 17.35
CA CYS A 167 -2.27 -18.81 17.46
C CYS A 167 -1.80 -19.78 16.37
N GLY A 168 -0.68 -19.44 15.72
CA GLY A 168 -0.12 -20.25 14.63
C GLY A 168 -0.52 -19.78 13.23
N PHE A 169 -1.57 -18.98 13.08
CA PHE A 169 -1.96 -18.41 11.79
C PHE A 169 -1.32 -17.03 11.50
N PHE A 170 -0.64 -16.44 12.48
CA PHE A 170 0.12 -15.21 12.32
C PHE A 170 1.30 -15.16 13.29
N ASN A 171 2.24 -14.27 13.04
CA ASN A 171 3.53 -14.21 13.71
C ASN A 171 3.77 -12.85 14.36
N THR A 172 4.71 -12.80 15.30
CA THR A 172 5.48 -11.60 15.53
C THR A 172 6.62 -11.55 14.50
N ILE A 173 6.92 -10.36 13.96
CA ILE A 173 7.88 -10.22 12.87
C ILE A 173 8.76 -8.99 13.08
N LYS A 174 10.05 -9.14 12.79
CA LYS A 174 11.05 -8.08 12.85
C LYS A 174 11.83 -8.05 11.54
N ASP A 175 11.98 -6.85 10.96
CA ASP A 175 12.88 -6.63 9.82
C ASP A 175 14.34 -6.64 10.31
N THR A 176 15.16 -7.60 9.90
CA THR A 176 16.56 -7.70 10.34
C THR A 176 17.42 -6.52 9.89
N LYS A 177 17.00 -5.81 8.81
CA LYS A 177 17.72 -4.66 8.25
C LYS A 177 17.33 -3.34 8.91
N TYR A 178 16.05 -3.16 9.28
CA TYR A 178 15.51 -1.90 9.79
C TYR A 178 14.69 -2.07 11.08
N GLY A 179 14.74 -3.24 11.69
CA GLY A 179 13.93 -3.60 12.84
C GLY A 179 14.46 -3.09 14.19
N THR A 180 15.35 -2.10 14.19
CA THR A 180 15.87 -1.50 15.42
C THR A 180 15.81 0.02 15.33
N HIS A 181 15.26 0.67 16.35
CA HIS A 181 15.23 2.11 16.48
C HIS A 181 15.69 2.52 17.89
N ASN A 182 16.69 3.40 17.98
CA ASN A 182 17.29 3.82 19.25
C ASN A 182 17.72 2.63 20.13
N GLY A 183 18.31 1.59 19.52
CA GLY A 183 18.78 0.40 20.21
C GLY A 183 17.68 -0.56 20.68
N LYS A 184 16.41 -0.30 20.36
CA LYS A 184 15.28 -1.17 20.72
C LYS A 184 14.72 -1.85 19.48
N ASP A 185 14.42 -3.13 19.60
CA ASP A 185 13.78 -3.91 18.55
C ASP A 185 12.37 -3.42 18.27
N ILE A 186 12.09 -3.21 16.98
CA ILE A 186 10.73 -2.94 16.46
C ILE A 186 10.13 -4.26 16.04
N VAL A 187 9.23 -4.77 16.87
CA VAL A 187 8.51 -6.01 16.59
C VAL A 187 7.07 -5.66 16.20
N ASN A 188 6.60 -6.26 15.14
CA ASN A 188 5.25 -6.05 14.59
C ASN A 188 4.47 -7.37 14.56
N ILE A 189 3.19 -7.31 14.22
CA ILE A 189 2.38 -8.47 13.84
C ILE A 189 2.57 -8.68 12.34
N GLY A 190 2.89 -9.91 11.94
CA GLY A 190 3.05 -10.33 10.55
C GLY A 190 2.06 -11.43 10.19
N PHE A 191 1.28 -11.17 9.15
CA PHE A 191 0.38 -12.15 8.53
C PHE A 191 1.07 -12.69 7.27
N PRO A 192 1.54 -13.95 7.28
CA PRO A 192 2.24 -14.50 6.14
C PRO A 192 1.30 -14.66 4.94
N LEU A 193 1.81 -14.29 3.76
CA LEU A 193 1.11 -14.48 2.49
C LEU A 193 1.74 -15.67 1.78
N TYR A 194 0.92 -16.65 1.41
CA TYR A 194 1.33 -17.86 0.70
C TYR A 194 0.71 -17.89 -0.68
N ARG A 195 1.44 -18.37 -1.68
CA ARG A 195 0.85 -18.79 -2.94
C ARG A 195 0.22 -20.15 -2.76
N VAL A 196 -0.78 -20.45 -3.59
CA VAL A 196 -1.43 -21.75 -3.56
C VAL A 196 -0.42 -22.87 -3.79
N GLY A 197 -0.36 -23.83 -2.85
CA GLY A 197 0.54 -24.98 -2.92
C GLY A 197 1.99 -24.71 -2.50
N GLU A 198 2.29 -23.52 -1.99
CA GLU A 198 3.63 -23.18 -1.45
C GLU A 198 3.60 -23.08 0.08
N ASP A 199 4.61 -23.66 0.73
CA ASP A 199 4.77 -23.61 2.20
C ASP A 199 5.67 -22.44 2.65
N THR A 200 6.35 -21.82 1.70
CA THR A 200 7.21 -20.65 1.96
C THR A 200 6.43 -19.37 1.71
N PRO A 201 6.40 -18.43 2.66
CA PRO A 201 5.69 -17.18 2.45
C PRO A 201 6.32 -16.35 1.31
N CYS A 202 5.46 -15.83 0.44
CA CYS A 202 5.84 -14.90 -0.63
C CYS A 202 5.70 -13.42 -0.18
N GLY A 203 5.38 -13.19 1.07
CA GLY A 203 5.23 -11.86 1.65
C GLY A 203 4.66 -11.87 3.06
N PHE A 204 4.51 -10.67 3.62
CA PHE A 204 3.80 -10.44 4.88
C PHE A 204 2.95 -9.18 4.79
N GLU A 205 1.73 -9.24 5.29
CA GLU A 205 1.01 -8.05 5.74
C GLU A 205 1.46 -7.73 7.18
N ILE A 206 1.88 -6.47 7.42
CA ILE A 206 2.47 -6.05 8.68
C ILE A 206 1.54 -5.05 9.37
N LYS A 207 1.25 -5.29 10.65
CA LYS A 207 0.40 -4.42 11.46
C LYS A 207 1.06 -4.10 12.81
N ASN A 208 0.81 -2.87 13.25
CA ASN A 208 1.10 -2.41 14.62
C ASN A 208 0.20 -1.19 14.91
N VAL A 209 0.32 -0.61 16.10
CA VAL A 209 -0.37 0.64 16.45
C VAL A 209 0.00 1.74 15.45
N GLY A 210 -0.99 2.27 14.73
CA GLY A 210 -0.77 3.32 13.71
C GLY A 210 0.06 2.89 12.49
N TYR A 211 0.35 1.61 12.33
CA TYR A 211 1.21 1.10 11.26
C TYR A 211 0.55 -0.07 10.51
N LYS A 212 0.41 0.09 9.20
CA LYS A 212 -0.06 -0.93 8.26
C LYS A 212 0.82 -0.88 7.02
N ARG A 213 1.47 -1.98 6.70
CA ARG A 213 2.28 -2.12 5.46
C ARG A 213 2.28 -3.56 4.97
N THR A 214 2.71 -3.72 3.72
CA THR A 214 3.16 -5.00 3.18
C THR A 214 4.67 -5.02 3.21
N ALA A 215 5.28 -6.16 3.53
CA ALA A 215 6.72 -6.33 3.50
C ALA A 215 7.26 -6.02 2.09
N PRO A 216 8.38 -5.30 1.95
CA PRO A 216 8.95 -5.00 0.65
C PRO A 216 9.20 -6.25 -0.18
N GLY A 217 8.79 -6.20 -1.45
CA GLY A 217 8.92 -7.30 -2.39
C GLY A 217 7.86 -8.39 -2.31
N SER A 218 6.91 -8.28 -1.35
CA SER A 218 5.80 -9.24 -1.23
C SER A 218 4.99 -9.33 -2.52
N ASP A 219 4.66 -10.56 -2.91
CA ASP A 219 3.77 -10.83 -4.03
C ASP A 219 2.31 -10.83 -3.58
N VAL A 220 1.75 -9.64 -3.46
CA VAL A 220 0.34 -9.45 -3.05
C VAL A 220 -0.67 -9.80 -4.13
N SER A 221 -0.22 -10.04 -5.36
CA SER A 221 -1.10 -10.40 -6.48
C SER A 221 -1.43 -11.89 -6.50
N MET A 222 -0.55 -12.72 -5.95
CA MET A 222 -0.67 -14.18 -5.95
C MET A 222 -0.67 -14.76 -4.53
N GLY A 223 -0.22 -13.99 -3.54
CA GLY A 223 -0.14 -14.43 -2.15
C GLY A 223 -1.33 -13.97 -1.33
N MET A 224 -1.86 -14.87 -0.51
CA MET A 224 -2.92 -14.57 0.44
C MET A 224 -2.58 -15.14 1.82
N TRP A 225 -3.06 -14.47 2.86
CA TRP A 225 -3.11 -15.06 4.19
C TRP A 225 -4.28 -16.02 4.27
N SER A 226 -4.12 -17.09 5.03
CA SER A 226 -5.22 -18.02 5.26
C SER A 226 -5.14 -18.63 6.67
N ALA A 227 -6.31 -19.07 7.18
CA ALA A 227 -6.42 -19.77 8.45
C ALA A 227 -7.44 -20.90 8.33
N THR A 228 -6.98 -22.13 8.52
CA THR A 228 -7.79 -23.35 8.65
C THR A 228 -6.97 -24.40 9.36
N ARG A 229 -7.63 -25.34 10.04
CA ARG A 229 -7.02 -26.57 10.57
C ARG A 229 -7.36 -27.79 9.70
N ALA A 230 -8.33 -27.63 8.80
CA ALA A 230 -8.68 -28.68 7.85
C ALA A 230 -7.59 -28.84 6.77
N ASN A 231 -7.45 -30.03 6.21
CA ASN A 231 -6.79 -30.15 4.92
C ASN A 231 -7.59 -29.40 3.87
N LEU A 232 -6.95 -28.79 2.89
CA LEU A 232 -7.63 -27.96 1.88
C LEU A 232 -8.73 -28.73 1.12
N GLN A 233 -8.55 -30.03 0.92
CA GLN A 233 -9.54 -30.92 0.28
C GLN A 233 -10.77 -31.20 1.15
N ASP A 234 -10.66 -30.99 2.47
CA ASP A 234 -11.73 -31.23 3.44
C ASP A 234 -12.48 -29.95 3.82
N VAL A 235 -12.05 -28.81 3.28
CA VAL A 235 -12.69 -27.52 3.50
C VAL A 235 -14.09 -27.51 2.93
N LYS A 236 -15.09 -27.18 3.76
CA LYS A 236 -16.50 -27.10 3.39
C LYS A 236 -16.96 -25.72 2.98
N ARG A 237 -16.34 -24.66 3.56
CA ARG A 237 -16.72 -23.27 3.31
C ARG A 237 -15.48 -22.39 3.30
N ILE A 238 -15.53 -21.35 2.48
CA ILE A 238 -14.49 -20.32 2.39
C ILE A 238 -15.12 -18.98 2.74
N PHE A 239 -14.47 -18.24 3.65
CA PHE A 239 -14.86 -16.90 4.04
C PHE A 239 -13.78 -15.92 3.58
N PHE A 240 -14.18 -14.94 2.78
CA PHE A 240 -13.28 -13.91 2.27
C PHE A 240 -13.37 -12.63 3.10
N PHE A 241 -12.22 -12.08 3.46
CA PHE A 241 -12.10 -10.84 4.22
C PHE A 241 -11.15 -9.87 3.52
N GLU A 242 -11.28 -8.59 3.82
CA GLU A 242 -10.41 -7.54 3.26
C GLU A 242 -8.99 -7.60 3.85
N SER A 243 -8.85 -8.11 5.07
CA SER A 243 -7.55 -8.34 5.72
C SER A 243 -7.63 -9.45 6.77
N ALA A 244 -6.48 -10.04 7.09
CA ALA A 244 -6.36 -11.04 8.14
C ALA A 244 -6.92 -10.57 9.49
N ILE A 245 -6.74 -9.29 9.84
CA ILE A 245 -7.24 -8.76 11.10
C ILE A 245 -8.77 -8.66 11.13
N ASP A 246 -9.40 -8.44 9.98
CA ASP A 246 -10.86 -8.40 9.87
C ASP A 246 -11.43 -9.82 10.02
N ALA A 247 -10.76 -10.84 9.45
CA ALA A 247 -11.10 -12.23 9.66
C ALA A 247 -11.05 -12.61 11.16
N ILE A 248 -9.96 -12.28 11.86
CA ILE A 248 -9.80 -12.55 13.29
C ILE A 248 -10.84 -11.80 14.12
N SER A 249 -11.14 -10.55 13.76
CA SER A 249 -12.18 -9.77 14.44
C SER A 249 -13.56 -10.39 14.25
N TYR A 250 -13.85 -10.90 13.04
CA TYR A 250 -15.12 -11.60 12.79
C TYR A 250 -15.23 -12.88 13.61
N VAL A 251 -14.16 -13.69 13.72
CA VAL A 251 -14.11 -14.87 14.59
C VAL A 251 -14.40 -14.50 16.04
N SER A 252 -13.84 -13.37 16.53
CA SER A 252 -14.08 -12.86 17.89
C SER A 252 -15.55 -12.49 18.10
N VAL A 253 -16.14 -11.75 17.16
CA VAL A 253 -17.57 -11.37 17.24
C VAL A 253 -18.47 -12.59 17.18
N ASP A 254 -18.20 -13.56 16.28
CA ASP A 254 -18.96 -14.79 16.16
C ASP A 254 -18.92 -15.63 17.45
N ARG A 255 -17.76 -15.73 18.08
CA ARG A 255 -17.57 -16.40 19.36
C ARG A 255 -18.35 -15.72 20.48
N MET A 256 -18.23 -14.41 20.61
CA MET A 256 -18.93 -13.63 21.63
C MET A 256 -20.45 -13.76 21.47
N LYS A 257 -20.94 -13.64 20.24
CA LYS A 257 -22.37 -13.78 19.94
C LYS A 257 -22.90 -15.18 20.25
N ALA A 258 -22.15 -16.23 19.89
CA ALA A 258 -22.51 -17.61 20.21
C ALA A 258 -22.60 -17.84 21.74
N ALA A 259 -21.66 -17.28 22.49
CA ALA A 259 -21.69 -17.35 23.96
C ALA A 259 -22.86 -16.60 24.59
N GLU A 260 -23.21 -15.44 24.05
CA GLU A 260 -24.33 -14.61 24.53
C GLU A 260 -25.70 -15.24 24.22
N THR A 261 -25.86 -15.78 23.02
CA THR A 261 -27.16 -16.26 22.54
C THR A 261 -27.38 -17.78 22.72
N GLY A 262 -26.35 -18.54 23.11
CA GLY A 262 -26.39 -20.01 23.17
C GLY A 262 -26.49 -20.67 21.79
N THR A 263 -26.28 -19.94 20.70
CA THR A 263 -26.31 -20.48 19.33
C THR A 263 -24.95 -21.04 18.92
N PRO A 264 -24.90 -22.03 18.00
CA PRO A 264 -23.63 -22.50 17.45
C PRO A 264 -22.86 -21.39 16.75
N ARG A 265 -21.54 -21.44 16.83
CA ARG A 265 -20.65 -20.56 16.06
C ARG A 265 -20.86 -20.76 14.56
N LYS A 266 -20.73 -19.68 13.80
CA LYS A 266 -20.76 -19.73 12.33
C LYS A 266 -19.45 -20.22 11.74
N ILE A 267 -18.32 -19.87 12.37
CA ILE A 267 -16.97 -20.26 11.95
C ILE A 267 -16.52 -21.49 12.73
N ASN A 268 -16.05 -22.50 11.99
CA ASN A 268 -15.36 -23.66 12.52
C ASN A 268 -14.07 -23.89 11.72
N LEU A 269 -12.92 -23.57 12.30
CA LEU A 269 -11.62 -23.69 11.63
C LEU A 269 -11.25 -25.15 11.26
N ASP A 270 -11.93 -26.14 11.81
CA ASP A 270 -11.72 -27.55 11.45
C ASP A 270 -12.41 -27.93 10.13
N THR A 271 -13.27 -27.06 9.59
CA THR A 271 -14.01 -27.31 8.34
C THR A 271 -14.05 -26.07 7.43
N ASP A 272 -13.66 -24.91 7.93
CA ASP A 272 -13.75 -23.66 7.21
C ASP A 272 -12.36 -23.09 6.93
N LEU A 273 -12.22 -22.38 5.82
CA LEU A 273 -11.04 -21.62 5.43
C LEU A 273 -11.36 -20.12 5.48
N LEU A 274 -10.57 -19.37 6.21
CA LEU A 274 -10.58 -17.91 6.18
C LEU A 274 -9.45 -17.43 5.26
N VAL A 275 -9.74 -16.49 4.38
CA VAL A 275 -8.79 -15.85 3.45
C VAL A 275 -9.03 -14.36 3.38
#